data_9a225bcedb805822431768789e155540
#
_entry.id   9a225bcedb805822431768789e155540
#
_cell.length_a   1.000
_cell.length_b   1.000
_cell.length_c   1.000
_cell.angle_alpha   90.00
_cell.angle_beta   90.00
_cell.angle_gamma   90.00
#
_symmetry.space_group_name_H-M   'P 1'
#
loop_
_entity.id
_entity.type
_entity.pdbx_description
1 polymer ?
#
loop_
_entity_poly.entity_id
_entity_poly.type
_entity_poly.pdbx_seq_one_letter_code
_entity_poly.pdbx_strand_id
1 'polypeptide(L)' 'MKKIICKVEYDTENAQLIGKFTSGEFGDAAGYEESLYETADGKFFVYVNGGAESIYPSEDIQRLAKTKVNAWKAERGI' A
#
# COMPACT_ATOMS: atom_id res chain seq x y z
N MET A 1 8.84 -6.18 -1.73
CA MET A 1 7.82 -7.19 -2.05
C MET A 1 7.36 -7.07 -3.49
N LYS A 2 7.00 -8.17 -4.10
CA LYS A 2 6.55 -8.22 -5.47
C LYS A 2 5.34 -9.15 -5.57
N LYS A 3 4.35 -8.76 -6.38
CA LYS A 3 3.15 -9.56 -6.60
C LYS A 3 2.69 -9.40 -8.04
N ILE A 4 2.24 -10.48 -8.66
CA ILE A 4 1.68 -10.46 -10.01
C ILE A 4 0.16 -10.58 -9.90
N ILE A 5 -0.55 -9.58 -10.43
CA ILE A 5 -2.02 -9.55 -10.42
C ILE A 5 -2.47 -9.29 -11.85
N CYS A 6 -3.31 -10.17 -12.40
CA CYS A 6 -3.81 -10.05 -13.78
C CYS A 6 -2.68 -9.85 -14.80
N LYS A 7 -1.59 -10.61 -14.66
CA LYS A 7 -0.41 -10.58 -15.52
C LYS A 7 0.41 -9.28 -15.43
N VAL A 8 0.14 -8.44 -14.45
CA VAL A 8 0.90 -7.22 -14.19
C VAL A 8 1.72 -7.40 -12.91
N GLU A 9 3.01 -7.13 -13.01
CA GLU A 9 3.92 -7.21 -11.86
C GLU A 9 3.89 -5.90 -11.07
N TYR A 10 3.64 -6.00 -9.78
CA TYR A 10 3.70 -4.87 -8.85
C TYR A 10 4.83 -5.12 -7.89
N ASP A 11 5.88 -4.29 -7.95
CA ASP A 11 7.12 -4.47 -7.20
C ASP A 11 7.49 -3.18 -6.49
N THR A 12 7.56 -3.21 -5.15
CA THR A 12 7.90 -2.05 -4.35
C THR A 12 9.32 -1.54 -4.61
N GLU A 13 10.23 -2.40 -5.07
CA GLU A 13 11.62 -2.01 -5.37
C GLU A 13 11.75 -1.28 -6.70
N ASN A 14 10.81 -1.49 -7.62
CA ASN A 14 10.84 -0.90 -8.97
C ASN A 14 9.74 0.14 -9.17
N ALA A 15 9.08 0.57 -8.09
CA ALA A 15 8.03 1.58 -8.15
C ALA A 15 8.41 2.79 -7.32
N GLN A 16 7.78 3.93 -7.60
CA GLN A 16 8.00 5.17 -6.87
C GLN A 16 7.03 5.28 -5.71
N LEU A 17 7.55 5.52 -4.51
CA LEU A 17 6.72 5.79 -3.33
C LEU A 17 6.07 7.16 -3.47
N ILE A 18 4.74 7.20 -3.44
CA ILE A 18 3.95 8.43 -3.55
C ILE A 18 3.56 8.95 -2.18
N GLY A 19 3.14 8.07 -1.28
CA GLY A 19 2.73 8.45 0.07
C GLY A 19 2.66 7.25 0.99
N LYS A 20 2.70 7.52 2.29
CA LYS A 20 2.67 6.47 3.31
C LYS A 20 1.73 6.87 4.44
N PHE A 21 0.95 5.93 4.91
CA PHE A 21 0.06 6.09 6.06
C PHE A 21 0.39 5.01 7.10
N THR A 22 0.46 5.41 8.37
CA THR A 22 0.71 4.49 9.47
C THR A 22 -0.38 4.68 10.51
N SER A 23 -0.99 3.58 10.95
CA SER A 23 -2.00 3.55 12.01
C SER A 23 -1.44 2.81 13.21
N GLY A 24 -1.64 3.37 14.42
CA GLY A 24 -1.12 2.82 15.65
C GLY A 24 0.32 3.24 15.91
N GLU A 25 0.88 2.79 17.04
CA GLU A 25 2.25 3.08 17.44
C GLU A 25 3.18 1.94 17.06
N PHE A 26 4.47 2.24 17.00
CA PHE A 26 5.48 1.22 16.73
C PHE A 26 5.40 0.08 17.77
N GLY A 27 5.31 -1.15 17.30
CA GLY A 27 5.18 -2.33 18.15
C GLY A 27 3.75 -2.67 18.55
N ASP A 28 2.76 -1.88 18.15
CA ASP A 28 1.34 -2.16 18.38
C ASP A 28 0.90 -3.33 17.49
N ALA A 29 0.41 -4.41 18.11
CA ALA A 29 -0.04 -5.59 17.38
C ALA A 29 -1.25 -5.31 16.46
N ALA A 30 -2.05 -4.29 16.77
CA ALA A 30 -3.18 -3.85 15.93
C ALA A 30 -2.79 -2.74 14.96
N GLY A 31 -1.56 -2.22 15.03
CA GLY A 31 -1.07 -1.19 14.14
C GLY A 31 -0.75 -1.73 12.76
N TYR A 32 -0.83 -0.87 11.74
CA TYR A 32 -0.54 -1.25 10.36
C TYR A 32 0.01 -0.06 9.58
N GLU A 33 0.58 -0.34 8.41
CA GLU A 33 1.03 0.68 7.48
C GLU A 33 0.52 0.40 6.07
N GLU A 34 0.30 1.47 5.32
CA GLU A 34 -0.09 1.44 3.92
C GLU A 34 0.83 2.37 3.15
N SER A 35 1.42 1.89 2.06
CA SER A 35 2.33 2.68 1.23
C SER A 35 1.82 2.67 -0.21
N LEU A 36 1.55 3.86 -0.74
CA LEU A 36 1.08 4.03 -2.11
C LEU A 36 2.27 4.17 -3.05
N TYR A 37 2.28 3.35 -4.08
CA TYR A 37 3.32 3.36 -5.12
C TYR A 37 2.75 3.58 -6.50
N GLU A 38 3.58 4.15 -7.36
CA GLU A 38 3.27 4.28 -8.79
C GLU A 38 4.32 3.51 -9.60
N THR A 39 3.88 2.65 -10.52
CA THR A 39 4.79 1.93 -11.42
C THR A 39 5.25 2.83 -12.56
N ALA A 40 6.29 2.40 -13.28
CA ALA A 40 6.78 3.12 -14.46
C ALA A 40 5.71 3.25 -15.55
N ASP A 41 4.74 2.33 -15.58
CA ASP A 41 3.63 2.34 -16.54
C ASP A 41 2.46 3.24 -16.12
N GLY A 42 2.60 3.93 -14.98
CA GLY A 42 1.53 4.80 -14.47
C GLY A 42 0.41 4.07 -13.75
N LYS A 43 0.66 2.86 -13.27
CA LYS A 43 -0.30 2.09 -12.48
C LYS A 43 -0.03 2.30 -10.99
N PHE A 44 -1.08 2.25 -10.18
CA PHE A 44 -0.98 2.47 -8.75
C PHE A 44 -1.28 1.20 -7.97
N PHE A 45 -0.56 1.01 -6.89
CA PHE A 45 -0.83 -0.07 -5.94
C PHE A 45 -0.47 0.38 -4.52
N VAL A 46 -1.05 -0.31 -3.53
CA VAL A 46 -0.79 -0.06 -2.13
C VAL A 46 -0.13 -1.29 -1.53
N TYR A 47 1.06 -1.11 -0.96
CA TYR A 47 1.70 -2.12 -0.14
C TYR A 47 1.18 -1.98 1.28
N VAL A 48 0.70 -3.08 1.86
CA VAL A 48 0.12 -3.10 3.20
C VAL A 48 0.85 -4.10 4.08
N ASN A 49 1.03 -3.76 5.33
CA ASN A 49 1.66 -4.61 6.33
C ASN A 49 1.25 -4.16 7.71
N GLY A 50 1.14 -5.09 8.65
CA GLY A 50 0.75 -4.74 10.01
C GLY A 50 1.06 -5.82 11.02
N GLY A 51 0.65 -5.58 12.27
CA GLY A 51 0.78 -6.54 13.34
C GLY A 51 -0.21 -7.71 13.19
N ALA A 52 -0.02 -8.75 14.01
CA ALA A 52 -0.82 -9.97 13.93
C ALA A 52 -2.31 -9.74 14.20
N GLU A 53 -2.64 -8.68 14.94
CA GLU A 53 -4.02 -8.33 15.30
C GLU A 53 -4.59 -7.18 14.46
N SER A 54 -3.84 -6.72 13.45
CA SER A 54 -4.28 -5.64 12.57
C SER A 54 -5.17 -6.17 11.44
N ILE A 55 -5.72 -5.24 10.65
CA ILE A 55 -6.46 -5.62 9.44
C ILE A 55 -5.55 -6.17 8.34
N TYR A 56 -4.24 -6.02 8.51
CA TYR A 56 -3.22 -6.57 7.59
C TYR A 56 -2.24 -7.45 8.36
N PRO A 57 -2.68 -8.64 8.83
CA PRO A 57 -1.82 -9.51 9.64
C PRO A 57 -0.62 -10.09 8.91
N SER A 58 -0.60 -9.98 7.59
CA SER A 58 0.55 -10.31 6.76
C SER A 58 0.67 -9.30 5.64
N GLU A 59 1.90 -9.11 5.10
CA GLU A 59 2.11 -8.17 4.02
C GLU A 59 1.37 -8.57 2.75
N ASP A 60 0.90 -7.59 1.98
CA ASP A 60 0.21 -7.81 0.73
C ASP A 60 0.33 -6.58 -0.17
N ILE A 61 -0.02 -6.75 -1.43
CA ILE A 61 -0.11 -5.68 -2.41
C ILE A 61 -1.54 -5.67 -2.96
N GLN A 62 -2.16 -4.48 -2.97
CA GLN A 62 -3.52 -4.28 -3.46
C GLN A 62 -3.50 -3.24 -4.58
N ARG A 63 -4.11 -3.57 -5.71
CA ARG A 63 -4.21 -2.61 -6.81
C ARG A 63 -5.11 -1.44 -6.42
N LEU A 64 -4.75 -0.24 -6.89
CA LEU A 64 -5.55 0.96 -6.70
C LEU A 64 -5.77 1.62 -8.05
N ALA A 65 -7.03 1.85 -8.43
CA ALA A 65 -7.34 2.53 -9.67
C ALA A 65 -6.89 4.00 -9.59
N LYS A 66 -6.40 4.55 -10.70
CA LYS A 66 -5.95 5.95 -10.76
C LYS A 66 -7.03 6.92 -10.29
N THR A 67 -8.29 6.64 -10.61
CA THR A 67 -9.43 7.46 -10.20
C THR A 67 -9.69 7.41 -8.68
N LYS A 68 -9.12 6.44 -7.99
CA LYS A 68 -9.28 6.27 -6.53
C LYS A 68 -8.11 6.83 -5.73
N VAL A 69 -7.03 7.26 -6.37
CA VAL A 69 -5.83 7.72 -5.69
C VAL A 69 -6.10 8.94 -4.82
N ASN A 70 -6.82 9.93 -5.34
CA ASN A 70 -7.13 11.14 -4.58
C ASN A 70 -8.03 10.85 -3.38
N ALA A 71 -9.00 9.96 -3.53
CA ALA A 71 -9.86 9.53 -2.42
C ALA A 71 -9.05 8.79 -1.35
N TRP A 72 -8.15 7.92 -1.76
CA TRP A 72 -7.27 7.19 -0.84
C TRP A 72 -6.43 8.16 0.00
N LYS A 73 -5.82 9.16 -0.66
CA LYS A 73 -5.04 10.19 0.03
C LYS A 73 -5.88 11.03 0.98
N ALA A 74 -7.06 11.46 0.52
CA ALA A 74 -7.95 12.29 1.32
C ALA A 74 -8.42 11.58 2.60
N GLU A 75 -8.75 10.30 2.51
CA GLU A 75 -9.17 9.51 3.65
C GLU A 75 -8.07 9.37 4.71
N ARG A 76 -6.82 9.53 4.32
CA ARG A 76 -5.66 9.36 5.20
C ARG A 76 -4.96 10.67 5.55
N GLY A 77 -5.45 11.80 5.03
CA GLY A 77 -4.88 13.11 5.32
C GLY A 77 -3.52 13.37 4.69
N ILE A 78 -3.26 12.74 3.56
CA ILE A 78 -1.98 12.88 2.86
C ILE A 78 -2.10 13.86 1.71
#